data_1a9b893341becf01c15e4754c1d2163b
#
_entry.id   1a9b893341becf01c15e4754c1d2163b
#
_cell.length_a   1.000
_cell.length_b   1.000
_cell.length_c   1.000
_cell.angle_alpha   90.00
_cell.angle_beta   90.00
_cell.angle_gamma   90.00
#
_symmetry.space_group_name_H-M   'P 1'
#
loop_
_entity.id
_entity.type
_entity.pdbx_description
1 polymer ?
#
loop_
_entity_poly.entity_id
_entity_poly.type
_entity_poly.pdbx_seq_one_letter_code
_entity_poly.pdbx_strand_id
1 'polypeptide(L)'
;YTKNLLVIGKHTWKLAKLNALKINTVLTSDPVERGADIVVEATGSPSGLARAFELVRPEGTVVLKTTSAHPTALDLSIPVVNEVRIVGSRCGPFRPALEALSMGNVEVRPLISETVELTDAEAAFARAKSGEVLKVLLHVSDG
;
A
#
# COMPACT_ATOMS: atom_id res chain seq x y z
N TYR A 1 1.09 13.65 10.27
CA TYR A 1 1.49 13.07 8.95
C TYR A 1 3.02 13.12 8.87
N THR A 2 3.66 12.05 8.39
CA THR A 2 5.10 12.05 8.17
C THR A 2 5.46 12.86 6.92
N LYS A 3 6.58 13.62 6.99
CA LYS A 3 7.14 14.34 5.84
C LYS A 3 8.12 13.47 5.04
N ASN A 4 8.62 12.38 5.66
CA ASN A 4 9.60 11.47 5.07
C ASN A 4 8.89 10.16 4.69
N LEU A 5 8.08 10.21 3.64
CA LEU A 5 7.41 9.03 3.09
C LEU A 5 8.05 8.68 1.74
N LEU A 6 8.46 7.42 1.59
CA LEU A 6 8.89 6.84 0.33
C LEU A 6 8.00 5.65 0.00
N VAL A 7 7.45 5.62 -1.21
CA VAL A 7 6.65 4.49 -1.69
C VAL A 7 7.45 3.71 -2.72
N ILE A 8 7.63 2.42 -2.45
CA ILE A 8 8.33 1.49 -3.34
C ILE A 8 7.30 0.68 -4.11
N GLY A 9 7.39 0.65 -5.43
CA GLY A 9 6.42 -0.04 -6.28
C GLY A 9 7.00 -0.68 -7.53
N LYS A 10 6.25 -1.61 -8.14
CA LYS A 10 6.67 -2.33 -9.35
C LYS A 10 6.27 -1.63 -10.65
N HIS A 11 5.23 -0.79 -10.61
CA HIS A 11 4.61 -0.25 -11.82
C HIS A 11 4.82 1.26 -11.92
N THR A 12 5.56 1.69 -12.91
CA THR A 12 5.88 3.12 -13.17
C THR A 12 4.64 4.00 -13.24
N TRP A 13 3.58 3.53 -13.91
CA TRP A 13 2.35 4.29 -14.06
C TRP A 13 1.59 4.51 -12.73
N LYS A 14 1.66 3.53 -11.79
CA LYS A 14 1.09 3.68 -10.42
C LYS A 14 1.89 4.68 -9.62
N LEU A 15 3.22 4.60 -9.71
CA LEU A 15 4.11 5.52 -9.02
C LEU A 15 3.96 6.96 -9.56
N ALA A 16 3.77 7.13 -10.86
CA ALA A 16 3.54 8.44 -11.46
C ALA A 16 2.29 9.16 -10.88
N LYS A 17 1.23 8.40 -10.56
CA LYS A 17 0.04 8.97 -9.89
C LYS A 17 0.37 9.47 -8.47
N LEU A 18 1.23 8.77 -7.74
CA LEU A 18 1.67 9.19 -6.41
C LEU A 18 2.62 10.39 -6.47
N ASN A 19 3.50 10.43 -7.47
CA ASN A 19 4.38 11.59 -7.70
C ASN A 19 3.57 12.86 -7.98
N ALA A 20 2.44 12.75 -8.70
CA ALA A 20 1.54 13.87 -8.91
C ALA A 20 0.92 14.39 -7.59
N LEU A 21 0.81 13.54 -6.57
CA LEU A 21 0.42 13.89 -5.21
C LEU A 21 1.59 14.34 -4.33
N LYS A 22 2.78 14.58 -4.91
CA LYS A 22 4.02 14.97 -4.23
C LYS A 22 4.52 13.95 -3.21
N ILE A 23 4.23 12.67 -3.44
CA ILE A 23 4.75 11.55 -2.65
C ILE A 23 6.00 11.02 -3.36
N ASN A 24 7.10 10.90 -2.65
CA ASN A 24 8.33 10.35 -3.20
C ASN A 24 8.14 8.86 -3.52
N THR A 25 8.57 8.46 -4.70
CA THR A 25 8.43 7.08 -5.16
C THR A 25 9.71 6.55 -5.78
N VAL A 26 9.88 5.23 -5.75
CA VAL A 26 11.01 4.53 -6.36
C VAL A 26 10.54 3.17 -6.87
N LEU A 27 11.16 2.68 -7.94
CA LEU A 27 10.91 1.32 -8.43
C LEU A 27 11.57 0.28 -7.51
N THR A 28 10.96 -0.91 -7.43
CA THR A 28 11.54 -2.04 -6.68
C THR A 28 12.89 -2.50 -7.24
N SER A 29 13.19 -2.22 -8.50
CA SER A 29 14.47 -2.50 -9.16
C SER A 29 15.59 -1.56 -8.74
N ASP A 30 15.24 -0.39 -8.23
CA ASP A 30 16.20 0.66 -7.94
C ASP A 30 16.76 0.50 -6.52
N PRO A 31 17.98 0.99 -6.27
CA PRO A 31 18.54 0.97 -4.93
C PRO A 31 17.75 1.88 -4.00
N VAL A 32 17.49 1.38 -2.80
CA VAL A 32 16.81 2.11 -1.73
C VAL A 32 17.69 2.10 -0.50
N GLU A 33 17.86 3.26 0.10
CA GLU A 33 18.60 3.40 1.35
C GLU A 33 17.90 2.64 2.47
N ARG A 34 18.69 1.94 3.29
CA ARG A 34 18.20 1.21 4.48
C ARG A 34 18.12 2.16 5.67
N GLY A 35 17.39 1.75 6.69
CA GLY A 35 17.34 2.51 7.94
C GLY A 35 16.03 3.24 8.19
N ALA A 36 14.95 2.82 7.55
CA ALA A 36 13.62 3.37 7.82
C ALA A 36 13.16 3.02 9.25
N ASP A 37 12.61 4.00 9.97
CA ASP A 37 12.02 3.78 11.30
C ASP A 37 10.84 2.83 11.26
N ILE A 38 10.01 2.98 10.22
CA ILE A 38 8.78 2.19 10.01
C ILE A 38 8.73 1.77 8.54
N VAL A 39 8.53 0.49 8.30
CA VAL A 39 8.25 -0.05 6.97
C VAL A 39 6.87 -0.68 6.95
N VAL A 40 6.01 -0.24 6.03
CA VAL A 40 4.67 -0.81 5.84
C VAL A 40 4.72 -1.80 4.68
N GLU A 41 4.56 -3.08 4.98
CA GLU A 41 4.48 -4.13 3.98
C GLU A 41 3.02 -4.27 3.51
N ALA A 42 2.78 -3.96 2.23
CA ALA A 42 1.47 -3.99 1.59
C ALA A 42 1.52 -4.59 0.16
N THR A 43 2.51 -5.47 -0.10
CA THR A 43 2.75 -5.97 -1.46
C THR A 43 1.95 -7.22 -1.81
N GLY A 44 1.52 -7.99 -0.82
CA GLY A 44 0.88 -9.28 -1.03
C GLY A 44 1.85 -10.40 -1.44
N SER A 45 3.17 -10.22 -1.28
CA SER A 45 4.16 -11.19 -1.74
C SER A 45 5.23 -11.50 -0.68
N PRO A 46 5.75 -12.76 -0.65
CA PRO A 46 6.86 -13.13 0.23
C PRO A 46 8.11 -12.27 0.05
N SER A 47 8.43 -11.89 -1.19
CA SER A 47 9.56 -11.03 -1.49
C SER A 47 9.41 -9.61 -0.93
N GLY A 48 8.18 -9.11 -0.83
CA GLY A 48 7.90 -7.81 -0.20
C GLY A 48 8.20 -7.83 1.29
N LEU A 49 7.85 -8.92 1.97
CA LEU A 49 8.13 -9.08 3.40
C LEU A 49 9.64 -9.19 3.67
N ALA A 50 10.37 -9.99 2.89
CA ALA A 50 11.82 -10.07 2.99
C ALA A 50 12.46 -8.68 2.80
N ARG A 51 12.02 -7.96 1.77
CA ARG A 51 12.48 -6.61 1.49
C ARG A 51 12.17 -5.62 2.63
N ALA A 52 11.03 -5.75 3.30
CA ALA A 52 10.68 -4.92 4.44
C ALA A 52 11.68 -5.05 5.58
N PHE A 53 12.14 -6.27 5.88
CA PHE A 53 13.18 -6.50 6.90
C PHE A 53 14.56 -5.99 6.50
N GLU A 54 14.88 -5.94 5.21
CA GLU A 54 16.12 -5.34 4.74
C GLU A 54 16.14 -3.82 4.89
N LEU A 55 14.99 -3.16 4.79
CA LEU A 55 14.86 -1.71 4.74
C LEU A 55 14.70 -1.08 6.12
N VAL A 56 14.10 -1.80 7.06
CA VAL A 56 13.90 -1.29 8.42
C VAL A 56 15.24 -1.20 9.17
N ARG A 57 15.40 -0.17 9.99
CA ARG A 57 16.57 -0.08 10.89
C ARG A 57 16.47 -1.07 12.05
N PRO A 58 17.58 -1.37 12.73
CA PRO A 58 17.52 -2.04 14.03
C PRO A 58 16.59 -1.29 14.99
N GLU A 59 15.86 -2.03 15.83
CA GLU A 59 14.81 -1.53 16.74
C GLU A 59 13.64 -0.80 16.04
N GLY A 60 13.55 -0.86 14.71
CA GLY A 60 12.47 -0.28 13.92
C GLY A 60 11.20 -1.13 13.95
N THR A 61 10.22 -0.75 13.12
CA THR A 61 8.92 -1.43 13.08
C THR A 61 8.55 -1.82 11.67
N VAL A 62 8.18 -3.08 11.46
CA VAL A 62 7.54 -3.56 10.24
C VAL A 62 6.05 -3.74 10.50
N VAL A 63 5.23 -3.00 9.75
CA VAL A 63 3.77 -3.08 9.83
C VAL A 63 3.26 -3.97 8.70
N LEU A 64 2.64 -5.09 9.04
CA LEU A 64 2.07 -6.04 8.09
C LEU A 64 0.64 -5.64 7.73
N LYS A 65 0.42 -5.23 6.48
CA LYS A 65 -0.91 -4.93 5.91
C LYS A 65 -1.40 -6.02 4.98
N THR A 66 -0.50 -6.87 4.51
CA THR A 66 -0.81 -7.96 3.59
C THR A 66 -1.48 -9.11 4.31
N THR A 67 -2.56 -9.61 3.73
CA THR A 67 -3.11 -10.94 4.04
C THR A 67 -2.77 -11.87 2.89
N SER A 68 -1.93 -12.88 3.15
CA SER A 68 -1.60 -13.92 2.16
C SER A 68 -2.50 -15.13 2.34
N ALA A 69 -2.99 -15.69 1.23
CA ALA A 69 -3.74 -16.95 1.25
C ALA A 69 -2.85 -18.17 1.53
N HIS A 70 -1.53 -18.01 1.40
CA HIS A 70 -0.55 -19.07 1.58
C HIS A 70 0.44 -18.71 2.69
N PRO A 71 0.92 -19.72 3.46
CA PRO A 71 2.00 -19.51 4.41
C PRO A 71 3.24 -18.93 3.71
N THR A 72 3.88 -17.96 4.34
CA THR A 72 5.11 -17.36 3.86
C THR A 72 6.26 -17.84 4.75
N ALA A 73 7.26 -18.49 4.18
CA ALA A 73 8.50 -18.79 4.89
C ALA A 73 9.24 -17.47 5.19
N LEU A 74 9.61 -17.28 6.43
CA LEU A 74 10.30 -16.08 6.91
C LEU A 74 11.53 -16.49 7.71
N ASP A 75 12.66 -15.89 7.40
CA ASP A 75 13.84 -15.98 8.24
C ASP A 75 13.67 -15.07 9.46
N LEU A 76 13.35 -15.66 10.59
CA LEU A 76 13.16 -14.93 11.84
C LEU A 76 14.46 -14.49 12.51
N SER A 77 15.62 -14.91 12.00
CA SER A 77 16.92 -14.48 12.54
C SER A 77 17.11 -12.97 12.38
N ILE A 78 16.67 -12.40 11.24
CA ILE A 78 16.82 -10.97 10.95
C ILE A 78 16.07 -10.10 11.96
N PRO A 79 14.75 -10.27 12.19
CA PRO A 79 14.04 -9.46 13.17
C PRO A 79 14.50 -9.71 14.62
N VAL A 80 14.96 -10.92 14.95
CA VAL A 80 15.47 -11.22 16.29
C VAL A 80 16.80 -10.52 16.55
N VAL A 81 17.76 -10.65 15.63
CA VAL A 81 19.11 -10.04 15.80
C VAL A 81 19.03 -8.51 15.81
N ASN A 82 18.12 -7.94 15.03
CA ASN A 82 17.96 -6.48 14.94
C ASN A 82 16.86 -5.93 15.87
N GLU A 83 16.27 -6.74 16.74
CA GLU A 83 15.21 -6.33 17.68
C GLU A 83 14.02 -5.60 16.99
N VAL A 84 13.67 -6.02 15.77
CA VAL A 84 12.61 -5.40 14.96
C VAL A 84 11.24 -5.77 15.51
N ARG A 85 10.38 -4.77 15.67
CA ARG A 85 8.97 -4.99 16.02
C ARG A 85 8.17 -5.35 14.79
N ILE A 86 7.34 -6.40 14.91
CA ILE A 86 6.40 -6.81 13.86
C ILE A 86 4.99 -6.56 14.36
N VAL A 87 4.23 -5.74 13.61
CA VAL A 87 2.88 -5.31 13.99
C VAL A 87 1.90 -5.63 12.88
N GLY A 88 0.90 -6.45 13.17
CA GLY A 88 -0.22 -6.67 12.25
C GLY A 88 -1.17 -5.48 12.24
N SER A 89 -1.62 -5.04 11.06
CA SER A 89 -2.58 -3.96 10.91
C SER A 89 -3.54 -4.25 9.76
N ARG A 90 -4.82 -4.46 10.06
CA ARG A 90 -5.83 -4.75 9.03
C ARG A 90 -6.53 -3.48 8.52
N CYS A 91 -7.26 -2.83 9.37
CA CYS A 91 -8.10 -1.67 9.05
C CYS A 91 -7.80 -0.53 10.01
N GLY A 92 -7.92 0.69 9.53
CA GLY A 92 -7.95 1.86 10.40
C GLY A 92 -9.35 2.11 10.97
N PRO A 93 -9.49 3.04 11.92
CA PRO A 93 -10.78 3.47 12.44
C PRO A 93 -11.57 4.21 11.35
N PHE A 94 -12.81 3.76 11.11
CA PHE A 94 -13.62 4.26 9.98
C PHE A 94 -14.00 5.75 10.14
N ARG A 95 -14.39 6.16 11.34
CA ARG A 95 -14.81 7.54 11.62
C ARG A 95 -13.73 8.59 11.35
N PRO A 96 -12.50 8.46 11.89
CA PRO A 96 -11.39 9.36 11.55
C PRO A 96 -11.04 9.36 10.06
N ALA A 97 -11.22 8.25 9.34
CA ALA A 97 -10.98 8.19 7.91
C ALA A 97 -12.00 9.04 7.14
N LEU A 98 -13.31 8.97 7.51
CA LEU A 98 -14.34 9.82 6.92
C LEU A 98 -14.12 11.30 7.23
N GLU A 99 -13.74 11.63 8.46
CA GLU A 99 -13.41 13.01 8.85
C GLU A 99 -12.24 13.56 8.04
N ALA A 100 -11.18 12.76 7.84
CA ALA A 100 -10.02 13.15 7.03
C ALA A 100 -10.40 13.41 5.55
N LEU A 101 -11.29 12.58 4.99
CA LEU A 101 -11.80 12.77 3.63
C LEU A 101 -12.70 14.01 3.52
N SER A 102 -13.63 14.21 4.46
CA SER A 102 -14.57 15.33 4.44
C SER A 102 -13.89 16.69 4.61
N MET A 103 -12.81 16.73 5.39
CA MET A 103 -11.97 17.93 5.58
C MET A 103 -10.97 18.17 4.44
N GLY A 104 -10.91 17.29 3.43
CA GLY A 104 -9.92 17.40 2.36
C GLY A 104 -8.47 17.16 2.80
N ASN A 105 -8.26 16.58 3.98
CA ASN A 105 -6.92 16.29 4.51
C ASN A 105 -6.21 15.14 3.74
N VAL A 106 -6.97 14.36 3.00
CA VAL A 106 -6.47 13.25 2.17
C VAL A 106 -7.11 13.35 0.78
N GLU A 107 -6.29 13.50 -0.25
CA GLU A 107 -6.76 13.51 -1.64
C GLU A 107 -6.66 12.10 -2.24
N VAL A 108 -7.80 11.51 -2.54
CA VAL A 108 -7.89 10.14 -3.09
C VAL A 108 -8.44 10.09 -4.51
N ARG A 109 -9.03 11.17 -5.03
CA ARG A 109 -9.65 11.22 -6.36
C ARG A 109 -8.69 10.83 -7.49
N PRO A 110 -7.40 11.24 -7.49
CA PRO A 110 -6.46 10.84 -8.53
C PRO A 110 -6.17 9.33 -8.56
N LEU A 111 -6.52 8.61 -7.49
CA LEU A 111 -6.37 7.15 -7.40
C LEU A 111 -7.56 6.40 -8.01
N ILE A 112 -8.70 7.07 -8.24
CA ILE A 112 -9.87 6.49 -8.91
C ILE A 112 -9.54 6.43 -10.41
N SER A 113 -9.53 5.23 -10.96
CA SER A 113 -9.24 5.03 -12.38
C SER A 113 -10.48 5.19 -13.24
N GLU A 114 -11.61 4.67 -12.77
CA GLU A 114 -12.90 4.74 -13.46
C GLU A 114 -14.06 4.54 -12.49
N THR A 115 -15.23 5.00 -12.90
CA THR A 115 -16.51 4.72 -12.25
C THR A 115 -17.41 4.05 -13.27
N VAL A 116 -18.02 2.93 -12.91
CA VAL A 116 -18.81 2.07 -13.79
C VAL A 116 -20.19 1.89 -13.17
N GLU A 117 -21.25 1.81 -13.98
CA GLU A 117 -22.60 1.55 -13.49
C GLU A 117 -22.70 0.18 -12.83
N LEU A 118 -23.56 0.04 -11.82
CA LEU A 118 -23.76 -1.23 -11.11
C LEU A 118 -24.19 -2.37 -12.04
N THR A 119 -24.92 -2.06 -13.10
CA THR A 119 -25.33 -3.02 -14.15
C THR A 119 -24.15 -3.70 -14.83
N ASP A 120 -23.00 -3.04 -14.89
CA ASP A 120 -21.79 -3.51 -15.53
C ASP A 120 -20.74 -4.01 -14.52
N ALA A 121 -21.19 -4.35 -13.30
CA ALA A 121 -20.30 -4.74 -12.19
C ALA A 121 -19.39 -5.93 -12.54
N GLU A 122 -19.86 -6.91 -13.31
CA GLU A 122 -19.04 -8.07 -13.70
C GLU A 122 -17.82 -7.63 -14.52
N ALA A 123 -18.03 -6.76 -15.52
CA ALA A 123 -16.94 -6.18 -16.30
C ALA A 123 -16.00 -5.32 -15.45
N ALA A 124 -16.56 -4.57 -14.50
CA ALA A 124 -15.78 -3.77 -13.55
C ALA A 124 -14.87 -4.64 -12.68
N PHE A 125 -15.35 -5.80 -12.18
CA PHE A 125 -14.52 -6.76 -11.44
C PHE A 125 -13.41 -7.36 -12.30
N ALA A 126 -13.70 -7.72 -13.55
CA ALA A 126 -12.69 -8.20 -14.48
C ALA A 126 -11.60 -7.12 -14.72
N ARG A 127 -12.02 -5.89 -14.92
CA ARG A 127 -11.14 -4.74 -15.08
C ARG A 127 -10.27 -4.50 -13.85
N ALA A 128 -10.85 -4.55 -12.64
CA ALA A 128 -10.10 -4.39 -11.39
C ALA A 128 -9.02 -5.46 -11.20
N LYS A 129 -9.22 -6.68 -11.73
CA LYS A 129 -8.25 -7.78 -11.67
C LYS A 129 -7.13 -7.67 -12.71
N SER A 130 -7.31 -6.89 -13.78
CA SER A 130 -6.34 -6.80 -14.89
C SER A 130 -4.97 -6.24 -14.45
N GLY A 131 -4.92 -5.51 -13.34
CA GLY A 131 -3.72 -4.81 -12.87
C GLY A 131 -3.44 -3.48 -13.59
N GLU A 132 -4.28 -3.09 -14.55
CA GLU A 132 -4.17 -1.86 -15.33
C GLU A 132 -4.84 -0.66 -14.68
N VAL A 133 -5.59 -0.89 -13.60
CA VAL A 133 -6.31 0.13 -12.84
C VAL A 133 -5.90 0.12 -11.37
N LEU A 134 -6.07 1.24 -10.68
CA LEU A 134 -5.84 1.32 -9.23
C LEU A 134 -7.12 1.06 -8.44
N LYS A 135 -8.18 1.78 -8.79
CA LYS A 135 -9.47 1.72 -8.12
C LYS A 135 -10.59 1.89 -9.15
N VAL A 136 -11.51 0.94 -9.14
CA VAL A 136 -12.78 1.02 -9.87
C VAL A 136 -13.89 1.25 -8.84
N LEU A 137 -14.74 2.23 -9.09
CA LEU A 137 -15.94 2.47 -8.29
C LEU A 137 -17.17 1.97 -9.07
N LEU A 138 -18.15 1.46 -8.34
CA LEU A 138 -19.47 1.18 -8.89
C LEU A 138 -20.39 2.33 -8.52
N HIS A 139 -21.02 2.91 -9.53
CA HIS A 139 -22.07 3.89 -9.34
C HIS A 139 -23.39 3.16 -9.08
N VAL A 140 -24.00 3.47 -7.95
CA VAL A 140 -25.35 3.01 -7.62
C VAL A 140 -26.25 4.21 -7.84
N SER A 141 -27.16 4.12 -8.80
CA SER A 141 -28.12 5.19 -9.08
C SER A 141 -28.92 5.49 -7.81
N ASP A 142 -29.05 6.76 -7.49
CA ASP A 142 -30.01 7.24 -6.49
C ASP A 142 -31.40 6.78 -6.96
N GLY A 143 -32.03 5.87 -6.21
CA GLY A 143 -33.36 5.35 -6.53
C GLY A 143 -34.46 6.39 -6.38
#